data_061dd95795f239106a76d9832b6e5cf3
#
_entry.id   061dd95795f239106a76d9832b6e5cf3
#
_cell.length_a   1.000
_cell.length_b   1.000
_cell.length_c   1.000
_cell.angle_alpha   90.00
_cell.angle_beta   90.00
_cell.angle_gamma   90.00
#
_symmetry.space_group_name_H-M   'P 1'
#
loop_
_entity.id
_entity.type
_entity.pdbx_description
1 polymer ?
#
loop_
_entity_poly.entity_id
_entity_poly.type
_entity_poly.pdbx_seq_one_letter_code
_entity_poly.pdbx_strand_id
1 'polypeptide(L)'
;MSSFKDLKKNRMSNLESLSKQVEKLIEKPTYGDDRIWKCERDKSGNGYAVIRFLPAGQNEDVPWVQMWSHGFKGPGGWYIENSLTTLGKDDPVSKANTALWNSGIESDKNIARDRKRKLSYYSNILVLEDSANAENEGKVFLFRYGKKIFEKITGVMNPEFKDETPMNPFDFWEGANFKIKIRQVDGY
;
A
#
# COMPACT_ATOMS: atom_id res chain seq x y z
N MET A 1 44.10 16.30 -19.24
CA MET A 1 43.85 17.44 -18.31
C MET A 1 42.91 18.41 -19.02
N SER A 2 41.74 18.66 -18.44
CA SER A 2 40.77 19.60 -19.02
C SER A 2 41.33 21.04 -18.95
N SER A 3 41.28 21.73 -20.05
CA SER A 3 41.76 23.12 -20.13
C SER A 3 40.86 24.05 -19.32
N PHE A 4 41.43 25.12 -18.73
CA PHE A 4 40.67 26.18 -18.03
C PHE A 4 39.57 26.78 -18.92
N LYS A 5 39.72 26.75 -20.24
CA LYS A 5 38.70 27.15 -21.22
C LYS A 5 37.51 26.23 -21.24
N ASP A 6 37.71 24.91 -21.08
CA ASP A 6 36.64 23.92 -21.05
C ASP A 6 35.84 24.01 -19.77
N LEU A 7 36.48 24.29 -18.63
CA LEU A 7 35.81 24.56 -17.35
C LEU A 7 34.91 25.81 -17.41
N LYS A 8 35.34 26.85 -18.12
CA LYS A 8 34.57 28.08 -18.30
C LYS A 8 33.35 27.88 -19.22
N LYS A 9 33.49 27.03 -20.25
CA LYS A 9 32.44 26.72 -21.21
C LYS A 9 31.33 25.86 -20.59
N ASN A 10 31.68 24.97 -19.65
CA ASN A 10 30.75 24.09 -18.97
C ASN A 10 30.10 24.70 -17.71
N ARG A 11 30.38 25.98 -17.42
CA ARG A 11 29.91 26.65 -16.19
C ARG A 11 28.39 26.73 -16.10
N MET A 12 27.70 26.97 -17.22
CA MET A 12 26.23 27.06 -17.28
C MET A 12 25.60 25.68 -17.11
N SER A 13 26.11 24.66 -17.79
CA SER A 13 25.59 23.29 -17.66
C SER A 13 25.83 22.70 -16.26
N ASN A 14 26.95 23.06 -15.61
CA ASN A 14 27.22 22.69 -14.23
C ASN A 14 26.25 23.40 -13.25
N LEU A 15 25.89 24.64 -13.49
CA LEU A 15 24.91 25.37 -12.68
C LEU A 15 23.52 24.76 -12.80
N GLU A 16 23.10 24.44 -14.03
CA GLU A 16 21.80 23.76 -14.25
C GLU A 16 21.74 22.37 -13.59
N SER A 17 22.82 21.60 -13.66
CA SER A 17 22.89 20.30 -13.00
C SER A 17 22.89 20.41 -11.48
N LEU A 18 23.54 21.41 -10.90
CA LEU A 18 23.50 21.72 -9.48
C LEU A 18 22.12 22.21 -9.04
N SER A 19 21.48 23.09 -9.83
CA SER A 19 20.11 23.53 -9.55
C SER A 19 19.13 22.35 -9.51
N LYS A 20 19.20 21.44 -10.49
CA LYS A 20 18.37 20.22 -10.50
C LYS A 20 18.66 19.29 -9.32
N GLN A 21 19.90 19.21 -8.84
CA GLN A 21 20.24 18.44 -7.65
C GLN A 21 19.72 19.11 -6.38
N VAL A 22 19.80 20.44 -6.30
CA VAL A 22 19.25 21.21 -5.18
C VAL A 22 17.71 21.11 -5.15
N GLU A 23 17.04 21.20 -6.30
CA GLU A 23 15.60 21.00 -6.41
C GLU A 23 15.19 19.60 -5.89
N LYS A 24 15.90 18.54 -6.29
CA LYS A 24 15.68 17.18 -5.77
C LYS A 24 15.91 17.03 -4.26
N LEU A 25 16.81 17.83 -3.68
CA LEU A 25 17.07 17.86 -2.23
C LEU A 25 16.01 18.67 -1.47
N ILE A 26 15.39 19.66 -2.14
CA ILE A 26 14.35 20.54 -1.59
C ILE A 26 12.96 19.92 -1.81
N GLU A 27 12.77 19.05 -2.80
CA GLU A 27 11.55 18.26 -2.94
C GLU A 27 11.30 17.56 -1.62
N LYS A 28 10.27 18.03 -0.90
CA LYS A 28 9.81 17.36 0.32
C LYS A 28 9.55 15.90 -0.07
N PRO A 29 10.08 14.93 0.68
CA PRO A 29 9.78 13.54 0.39
C PRO A 29 8.27 13.40 0.34
N THR A 30 7.75 13.13 -0.84
CA THR A 30 6.34 12.80 -1.03
C THR A 30 6.15 11.49 -0.25
N TYR A 31 5.51 11.56 0.94
CA TYR A 31 5.21 10.38 1.76
C TYR A 31 4.14 9.51 1.09
N GLY A 32 4.35 9.17 -0.18
CA GLY A 32 3.47 8.34 -0.96
C GLY A 32 4.25 7.63 -2.06
N ASP A 33 3.93 6.39 -2.31
CA ASP A 33 4.40 5.66 -3.48
C ASP A 33 3.33 5.85 -4.58
N ASP A 34 3.67 6.59 -5.63
CA ASP A 34 2.76 6.91 -6.74
C ASP A 34 2.27 5.66 -7.51
N ARG A 35 2.91 4.52 -7.28
CA ARG A 35 2.46 3.23 -7.81
C ARG A 35 1.26 2.69 -7.05
N ILE A 36 1.00 3.17 -5.82
CA ILE A 36 -0.09 2.69 -4.97
C ILE A 36 -1.33 3.53 -5.22
N TRP A 37 -2.31 2.93 -5.90
CA TRP A 37 -3.61 3.53 -6.10
C TRP A 37 -4.45 3.54 -4.81
N LYS A 38 -5.19 4.62 -4.63
CA LYS A 38 -6.18 4.77 -3.56
C LYS A 38 -7.47 5.31 -4.16
N CYS A 39 -8.60 4.75 -3.74
CA CYS A 39 -9.89 5.36 -4.05
C CYS A 39 -10.02 6.67 -3.27
N GLU A 40 -9.95 7.79 -3.96
CA GLU A 40 -10.09 9.10 -3.35
C GLU A 40 -11.57 9.39 -3.03
N ARG A 41 -11.77 10.36 -2.14
CA ARG A 41 -13.10 10.77 -1.69
C ARG A 41 -13.39 12.18 -2.22
N ASP A 42 -14.64 12.39 -2.58
CA ASP A 42 -15.15 13.72 -2.91
C ASP A 42 -15.27 14.60 -1.65
N LYS A 43 -15.72 15.84 -1.83
CA LYS A 43 -15.94 16.80 -0.73
C LYS A 43 -16.99 16.33 0.28
N SER A 44 -17.85 15.40 -0.10
CA SER A 44 -18.89 14.80 0.76
C SER A 44 -18.38 13.54 1.47
N GLY A 45 -17.10 13.18 1.30
CA GLY A 45 -16.51 12.00 1.91
C GLY A 45 -16.84 10.68 1.21
N ASN A 46 -17.49 10.72 0.04
CA ASN A 46 -17.83 9.54 -0.74
C ASN A 46 -16.77 9.26 -1.82
N GLY A 47 -16.55 7.99 -2.12
CA GLY A 47 -15.67 7.57 -3.20
C GLY A 47 -16.27 6.40 -3.97
N TYR A 48 -16.03 6.38 -5.28
CA TYR A 48 -16.46 5.30 -6.15
C TYR A 48 -15.39 4.98 -7.18
N ALA A 49 -15.11 3.71 -7.34
CA ALA A 49 -14.23 3.21 -8.39
C ALA A 49 -14.61 1.79 -8.80
N VAL A 50 -14.26 1.44 -10.02
CA VAL A 50 -14.31 0.06 -10.53
C VAL A 50 -12.90 -0.36 -10.89
N ILE A 51 -12.46 -1.46 -10.30
CA ILE A 51 -11.14 -2.03 -10.53
C ILE A 51 -11.26 -3.48 -10.98
N ARG A 52 -10.22 -3.98 -11.62
CA ARG A 52 -10.04 -5.40 -11.94
C ARG A 52 -8.72 -5.87 -11.36
N PHE A 53 -8.75 -6.94 -10.58
CA PHE A 53 -7.52 -7.59 -10.14
C PHE A 53 -6.85 -8.30 -11.31
N LEU A 54 -5.52 -8.26 -11.33
CA LEU A 54 -4.73 -8.88 -12.38
C LEU A 54 -4.12 -10.21 -11.90
N PRO A 55 -3.87 -11.15 -12.80
CA PRO A 55 -3.24 -12.42 -12.47
C PRO A 55 -1.81 -12.25 -11.95
N ALA A 56 -1.27 -13.30 -11.36
CA ALA A 56 0.14 -13.40 -11.01
C ALA A 56 1.05 -13.29 -12.24
N GLY A 57 2.24 -12.75 -12.04
CA GLY A 57 3.29 -12.75 -13.06
C GLY A 57 3.83 -14.16 -13.33
N GLN A 58 4.63 -14.31 -14.39
CA GLN A 58 5.14 -15.62 -14.84
C GLN A 58 5.94 -16.39 -13.77
N ASN A 59 6.53 -15.71 -12.79
CA ASN A 59 7.36 -16.30 -11.73
C ASN A 59 6.74 -16.14 -10.34
N GLU A 60 5.44 -15.86 -10.26
CA GLU A 60 4.71 -15.65 -9.02
C GLU A 60 3.65 -16.73 -8.85
N ASP A 61 3.59 -17.34 -7.65
CA ASP A 61 2.62 -18.41 -7.35
C ASP A 61 1.22 -17.86 -7.07
N VAL A 62 1.13 -16.62 -6.58
CA VAL A 62 -0.14 -15.97 -6.18
C VAL A 62 -0.17 -14.50 -6.61
N PRO A 63 -1.36 -13.97 -6.97
CA PRO A 63 -1.51 -12.58 -7.43
C PRO A 63 -1.58 -11.54 -6.29
N TRP A 64 -1.13 -11.87 -5.10
CA TRP A 64 -1.08 -10.96 -3.97
C TRP A 64 0.15 -11.17 -3.10
N VAL A 65 0.55 -10.12 -2.41
CA VAL A 65 1.58 -10.16 -1.37
C VAL A 65 0.99 -9.77 -0.03
N GLN A 66 1.27 -10.55 1.01
CA GLN A 66 0.97 -10.20 2.40
C GLN A 66 2.11 -9.38 2.99
N MET A 67 1.79 -8.29 3.65
CA MET A 67 2.77 -7.45 4.32
C MET A 67 2.31 -7.07 5.71
N TRP A 68 3.13 -7.38 6.70
CA TRP A 68 2.96 -6.91 8.07
C TRP A 68 3.72 -5.60 8.27
N SER A 69 3.10 -4.64 8.93
CA SER A 69 3.72 -3.36 9.25
C SER A 69 3.40 -2.94 10.68
N HIS A 70 4.32 -2.18 11.26
CA HIS A 70 4.14 -1.45 12.51
C HIS A 70 3.74 -0.01 12.20
N GLY A 71 2.91 0.58 13.06
CA GLY A 71 2.52 1.98 12.96
C GLY A 71 1.96 2.43 14.30
N PHE A 72 2.82 2.98 15.16
CA PHE A 72 2.45 3.48 16.48
C PHE A 72 3.31 4.68 16.87
N LYS A 73 2.83 5.46 17.85
CA LYS A 73 3.55 6.61 18.38
C LYS A 73 4.30 6.20 19.65
N GLY A 74 5.62 6.40 19.65
CA GLY A 74 6.49 6.21 20.80
C GLY A 74 7.02 7.54 21.35
N PRO A 75 7.90 7.51 22.37
CA PRO A 75 8.52 8.71 22.92
C PRO A 75 9.31 9.54 21.90
N GLY A 76 9.90 8.87 20.89
CA GLY A 76 10.66 9.51 19.80
C GLY A 76 9.81 9.95 18.61
N GLY A 77 8.48 9.82 18.66
CA GLY A 77 7.58 10.14 17.56
C GLY A 77 6.92 8.90 16.95
N TRP A 78 6.50 9.00 15.68
CA TRP A 78 5.91 7.89 14.94
C TRP A 78 6.97 6.88 14.51
N TYR A 79 6.71 5.61 14.81
CA TYR A 79 7.44 4.48 14.26
C TYR A 79 6.55 3.79 13.21
N ILE A 80 6.94 3.90 11.93
CA ILE A 80 6.21 3.34 10.80
C ILE A 80 7.20 2.53 9.97
N GLU A 81 7.16 1.21 10.10
CA GLU A 81 8.11 0.30 9.46
C GLU A 81 7.45 -1.03 9.07
N ASN A 82 8.00 -1.68 8.06
CA ASN A 82 7.59 -3.03 7.72
C ASN A 82 8.13 -4.02 8.75
N SER A 83 7.29 -4.95 9.18
CA SER A 83 7.68 -5.98 10.12
C SER A 83 8.48 -7.09 9.44
N LEU A 84 9.60 -7.47 10.04
CA LEU A 84 10.45 -8.57 9.58
C LEU A 84 9.72 -9.92 9.55
N THR A 85 8.61 -10.04 10.29
CA THR A 85 7.76 -11.24 10.25
C THR A 85 7.12 -11.48 8.87
N THR A 86 7.06 -10.47 8.00
CA THR A 86 6.68 -10.64 6.60
C THR A 86 7.61 -11.60 5.86
N LEU A 87 8.89 -11.59 6.23
CA LEU A 87 9.93 -12.45 5.66
C LEU A 87 10.19 -13.71 6.51
N GLY A 88 9.31 -14.02 7.46
CA GLY A 88 9.51 -15.12 8.40
C GLY A 88 10.69 -14.92 9.37
N LYS A 89 11.21 -13.70 9.49
CA LYS A 89 12.34 -13.36 10.36
C LYS A 89 11.88 -12.85 11.72
N ASP A 90 12.77 -12.94 12.68
CA ASP A 90 12.58 -12.37 14.00
C ASP A 90 12.43 -10.84 13.93
N ASP A 91 11.40 -10.34 14.58
CA ASP A 91 11.07 -8.93 14.62
C ASP A 91 11.15 -8.43 16.08
N PRO A 92 12.06 -7.47 16.38
CA PRO A 92 12.27 -7.00 17.74
C PRO A 92 11.01 -6.37 18.38
N VAL A 93 10.24 -5.63 17.58
CA VAL A 93 9.00 -4.98 18.06
C VAL A 93 7.94 -6.03 18.40
N SER A 94 7.80 -7.04 17.55
CA SER A 94 6.87 -8.16 17.80
C SER A 94 7.27 -8.95 19.04
N LYS A 95 8.56 -9.18 19.27
CA LYS A 95 9.07 -9.84 20.49
C LYS A 95 8.78 -9.01 21.74
N ALA A 96 9.05 -7.70 21.70
CA ALA A 96 8.75 -6.80 22.82
C ALA A 96 7.25 -6.75 23.13
N ASN A 97 6.40 -6.70 22.09
CA ASN A 97 4.95 -6.74 22.27
C ASN A 97 4.47 -8.06 22.86
N THR A 98 5.06 -9.19 22.49
CA THR A 98 4.75 -10.49 23.08
C THR A 98 5.12 -10.53 24.56
N ALA A 99 6.26 -9.96 24.95
CA ALA A 99 6.67 -9.87 26.34
C ALA A 99 5.70 -9.01 27.16
N LEU A 100 5.30 -7.84 26.65
CA LEU A 100 4.29 -6.98 27.27
C LEU A 100 2.93 -7.68 27.40
N TRP A 101 2.51 -8.41 26.40
CA TRP A 101 1.26 -9.17 26.44
C TRP A 101 1.26 -10.26 27.51
N ASN A 102 2.39 -10.92 27.69
CA ASN A 102 2.57 -12.03 28.63
C ASN A 102 2.94 -11.59 30.05
N SER A 103 3.15 -10.29 30.30
CA SER A 103 3.46 -9.77 31.65
C SER A 103 2.34 -10.00 32.67
N GLY A 104 1.10 -10.21 32.20
CA GLY A 104 -0.07 -10.28 33.06
C GLY A 104 -0.63 -8.92 33.50
N ILE A 105 0.10 -7.83 33.26
CA ILE A 105 -0.25 -6.47 33.65
C ILE A 105 -1.13 -5.81 32.59
N GLU A 106 -2.30 -5.27 32.99
CA GLU A 106 -3.27 -4.73 32.00
C GLU A 106 -2.75 -3.47 31.29
N SER A 107 -1.97 -2.62 31.94
CA SER A 107 -1.33 -1.48 31.29
C SER A 107 -0.37 -1.90 30.17
N ASP A 108 0.38 -2.97 30.34
CA ASP A 108 1.31 -3.50 29.35
C ASP A 108 0.57 -4.10 28.17
N LYS A 109 -0.54 -4.80 28.44
CA LYS A 109 -1.42 -5.33 27.38
C LYS A 109 -2.02 -4.20 26.53
N ASN A 110 -2.38 -3.07 27.11
CA ASN A 110 -2.87 -1.91 26.37
C ASN A 110 -1.78 -1.36 25.45
N ILE A 111 -0.54 -1.23 25.94
CA ILE A 111 0.60 -0.84 25.10
C ILE A 111 0.79 -1.83 23.94
N ALA A 112 0.71 -3.14 24.22
CA ALA A 112 0.85 -4.16 23.18
C ALA A 112 -0.29 -4.11 22.15
N ARG A 113 -1.53 -3.79 22.55
CA ARG A 113 -2.68 -3.59 21.63
C ARG A 113 -2.44 -2.40 20.69
N ASP A 114 -1.97 -1.27 21.22
CA ASP A 114 -1.69 -0.06 20.44
C ASP A 114 -0.55 -0.27 19.42
N ARG A 115 0.41 -1.12 19.77
CA ARG A 115 1.57 -1.47 18.93
C ARG A 115 1.36 -2.69 18.05
N LYS A 116 0.15 -3.26 18.03
CA LYS A 116 -0.16 -4.43 17.22
C LYS A 116 0.15 -4.19 15.75
N ARG A 117 0.91 -5.11 15.16
CA ARG A 117 1.21 -5.06 13.73
C ARG A 117 -0.07 -5.17 12.89
N LYS A 118 -0.07 -4.48 11.75
CA LYS A 118 -1.19 -4.43 10.81
C LYS A 118 -0.87 -5.30 9.59
N LEU A 119 -1.85 -6.11 9.17
CA LEU A 119 -1.77 -6.89 7.94
C LEU A 119 -2.38 -6.09 6.80
N SER A 120 -1.63 -5.99 5.71
CA SER A 120 -2.09 -5.46 4.43
C SER A 120 -1.80 -6.47 3.33
N TYR A 121 -2.60 -6.43 2.28
CA TYR A 121 -2.40 -7.17 1.05
C TYR A 121 -2.12 -6.19 -0.08
N TYR A 122 -1.33 -6.59 -1.04
CA TYR A 122 -1.01 -5.83 -2.24
C TYR A 122 -1.26 -6.69 -3.45
N SER A 123 -1.96 -6.17 -4.44
CA SER A 123 -2.19 -6.82 -5.74
C SER A 123 -2.07 -5.80 -6.84
N ASN A 124 -1.70 -6.26 -8.03
CA ASN A 124 -1.81 -5.46 -9.23
C ASN A 124 -3.29 -5.35 -9.63
N ILE A 125 -3.70 -4.15 -9.99
CA ILE A 125 -5.05 -3.86 -10.47
C ILE A 125 -5.01 -3.03 -11.74
N LEU A 126 -6.02 -3.21 -12.58
CA LEU A 126 -6.38 -2.28 -13.65
C LEU A 126 -7.53 -1.40 -13.13
N VAL A 127 -7.38 -0.10 -13.23
CA VAL A 127 -8.45 0.85 -12.90
C VAL A 127 -9.34 0.97 -14.15
N LEU A 128 -10.63 0.65 -13.99
CA LEU A 128 -11.62 0.73 -15.08
C LEU A 128 -12.43 2.02 -14.99
N GLU A 129 -12.72 2.48 -13.79
CA GLU A 129 -13.45 3.72 -13.51
C GLU A 129 -12.92 4.31 -12.20
N ASP A 130 -12.64 5.61 -12.19
CA ASP A 130 -12.20 6.35 -11.01
C ASP A 130 -12.93 7.70 -10.98
N SER A 131 -13.94 7.82 -10.12
CA SER A 131 -14.79 9.02 -10.05
C SER A 131 -14.07 10.28 -9.63
N ALA A 132 -12.93 10.15 -8.95
CA ALA A 132 -12.13 11.28 -8.48
C ALA A 132 -11.04 11.67 -9.48
N ASN A 133 -10.43 10.68 -10.15
CA ASN A 133 -9.28 10.87 -11.03
C ASN A 133 -9.42 10.02 -12.31
N ALA A 134 -10.17 10.53 -13.29
CA ALA A 134 -10.34 9.86 -14.58
C ALA A 134 -9.02 9.55 -15.32
N GLU A 135 -7.94 10.27 -14.96
CA GLU A 135 -6.59 10.02 -15.51
C GLU A 135 -6.01 8.64 -15.14
N ASN A 136 -6.55 8.00 -14.09
CA ASN A 136 -6.13 6.67 -13.65
C ASN A 136 -6.76 5.56 -14.48
N GLU A 137 -7.84 5.85 -15.21
CA GLU A 137 -8.57 4.87 -16.00
C GLU A 137 -7.69 4.26 -17.10
N GLY A 138 -7.78 2.95 -17.25
CA GLY A 138 -6.95 2.18 -18.17
C GLY A 138 -5.49 1.96 -17.72
N LYS A 139 -5.09 2.45 -16.54
CA LYS A 139 -3.73 2.25 -16.01
C LYS A 139 -3.67 1.14 -14.97
N VAL A 140 -2.49 0.55 -14.85
CA VAL A 140 -2.18 -0.49 -13.87
C VAL A 140 -1.50 0.13 -12.66
N PHE A 141 -1.96 -0.24 -11.47
CA PHE A 141 -1.42 0.20 -10.19
C PHE A 141 -1.30 -0.95 -9.20
N LEU A 142 -0.55 -0.72 -8.13
CA LEU A 142 -0.62 -1.51 -6.91
C LEU A 142 -1.81 -1.05 -6.06
N PHE A 143 -2.63 -1.96 -5.62
CA PHE A 143 -3.70 -1.69 -4.67
C PHE A 143 -3.39 -2.31 -3.32
N ARG A 144 -3.32 -1.47 -2.29
CA ARG A 144 -3.18 -1.89 -0.90
C ARG A 144 -4.54 -2.02 -0.26
N TYR A 145 -4.85 -3.19 0.29
CA TYR A 145 -6.13 -3.46 0.93
C TYR A 145 -5.99 -4.31 2.21
N GLY A 146 -7.03 -4.29 3.03
CA GLY A 146 -7.06 -5.00 4.31
C GLY A 146 -7.74 -6.35 4.21
N LYS A 147 -7.75 -7.04 5.36
CA LYS A 147 -8.33 -8.38 5.53
C LYS A 147 -9.77 -8.50 5.02
N LYS A 148 -10.63 -7.51 5.28
CA LYS A 148 -12.05 -7.56 4.86
C LYS A 148 -12.24 -7.62 3.33
N ILE A 149 -11.37 -6.94 2.57
CA ILE A 149 -11.42 -7.02 1.10
C ILE A 149 -10.87 -8.38 0.66
N PHE A 150 -9.78 -8.84 1.27
CA PHE A 150 -9.20 -10.15 0.98
C PHE A 150 -10.20 -11.28 1.22
N GLU A 151 -10.94 -11.26 2.32
CA GLU A 151 -12.00 -12.25 2.62
C GLU A 151 -13.12 -12.25 1.58
N LYS A 152 -13.48 -11.06 1.05
CA LYS A 152 -14.45 -11.00 -0.06
C LYS A 152 -13.93 -11.62 -1.35
N ILE A 153 -12.64 -11.42 -1.65
CA ILE A 153 -11.98 -12.02 -2.81
C ILE A 153 -11.94 -13.53 -2.68
N THR A 154 -11.48 -14.03 -1.53
CA THR A 154 -11.37 -15.49 -1.28
C THR A 154 -12.73 -16.16 -1.14
N GLY A 155 -13.74 -15.47 -0.63
CA GLY A 155 -15.11 -15.96 -0.56
C GLY A 155 -15.72 -16.25 -1.95
N VAL A 156 -15.39 -15.42 -2.95
CA VAL A 156 -15.81 -15.69 -4.33
C VAL A 156 -15.09 -16.89 -4.95
N MET A 157 -13.85 -17.16 -4.53
CA MET A 157 -13.07 -18.31 -4.99
C MET A 157 -13.56 -19.62 -4.33
N ASN A 158 -14.00 -19.54 -3.08
CA ASN A 158 -14.46 -20.66 -2.29
C ASN A 158 -15.82 -20.31 -1.63
N PRO A 159 -16.90 -20.32 -2.40
CA PRO A 159 -18.22 -19.97 -1.89
C PRO A 159 -18.68 -20.96 -0.82
N GLU A 160 -19.42 -20.48 0.17
CA GLU A 160 -19.96 -21.28 1.27
C GLU A 160 -21.20 -22.08 0.86
N PHE A 161 -21.96 -21.59 -0.11
CA PHE A 161 -23.21 -22.19 -0.55
C PHE A 161 -23.04 -23.03 -1.81
N LYS A 162 -23.76 -24.15 -1.88
CA LYS A 162 -23.68 -25.14 -2.98
C LYS A 162 -24.23 -24.62 -4.33
N ASP A 163 -25.07 -23.63 -4.29
CA ASP A 163 -25.70 -22.99 -5.47
C ASP A 163 -24.81 -21.88 -6.06
N GLU A 164 -23.75 -21.49 -5.35
CA GLU A 164 -22.77 -20.53 -5.85
C GLU A 164 -21.67 -21.25 -6.65
N THR A 165 -21.32 -20.67 -7.79
CA THR A 165 -20.24 -21.19 -8.64
C THR A 165 -18.92 -20.53 -8.27
N PRO A 166 -17.85 -21.31 -7.91
CA PRO A 166 -16.52 -20.77 -7.68
C PRO A 166 -16.02 -19.98 -8.89
N MET A 167 -15.43 -18.81 -8.65
CA MET A 167 -14.87 -17.96 -9.68
C MET A 167 -13.49 -17.49 -9.27
N ASN A 168 -12.54 -17.47 -10.22
CA ASN A 168 -11.23 -16.86 -10.00
C ASN A 168 -11.28 -15.35 -10.33
N PRO A 169 -11.32 -14.45 -9.33
CA PRO A 169 -11.41 -13.01 -9.58
C PRO A 169 -10.13 -12.42 -10.19
N PHE A 170 -9.03 -13.16 -10.17
CA PHE A 170 -7.74 -12.78 -10.77
C PHE A 170 -7.58 -13.29 -12.20
N ASP A 171 -8.56 -14.00 -12.74
CA ASP A 171 -8.49 -14.43 -14.13
C ASP A 171 -8.58 -13.24 -15.07
N PHE A 172 -7.68 -13.23 -16.10
CA PHE A 172 -7.59 -12.12 -17.03
C PHE A 172 -8.83 -11.99 -17.92
N TRP A 173 -9.46 -13.11 -18.27
CA TRP A 173 -10.60 -13.18 -19.21
C TRP A 173 -11.93 -13.31 -18.46
N GLU A 174 -12.03 -14.25 -17.53
CA GLU A 174 -13.27 -14.61 -16.84
C GLU A 174 -13.36 -14.03 -15.43
N GLY A 175 -12.35 -13.26 -15.00
CA GLY A 175 -12.36 -12.61 -13.69
C GLY A 175 -13.45 -11.54 -13.56
N ALA A 176 -13.63 -11.03 -12.33
CA ALA A 176 -14.67 -10.06 -12.02
C ALA A 176 -14.15 -8.63 -11.89
N ASN A 177 -15.00 -7.66 -12.19
CA ASN A 177 -14.79 -6.27 -11.85
C ASN A 177 -15.29 -6.00 -10.43
N PHE A 178 -14.46 -5.37 -9.61
CA PHE A 178 -14.77 -5.00 -8.24
C PHE A 178 -15.20 -3.54 -8.16
N LYS A 179 -16.40 -3.31 -7.63
CA LYS A 179 -16.91 -1.97 -7.35
C LYS A 179 -16.54 -1.58 -5.93
N ILE A 180 -15.71 -0.56 -5.78
CA ILE A 180 -15.33 0.03 -4.49
C ILE A 180 -16.23 1.21 -4.24
N LYS A 181 -16.92 1.20 -3.09
CA LYS A 181 -17.79 2.29 -2.64
C LYS A 181 -17.37 2.70 -1.24
N ILE A 182 -16.97 3.94 -1.08
CA ILE A 182 -16.69 4.57 0.21
C ILE A 182 -17.85 5.51 0.50
N ARG A 183 -18.39 5.43 1.71
CA ARG A 183 -19.45 6.32 2.18
C ARG A 183 -19.01 6.99 3.47
N GLN A 184 -19.30 8.27 3.59
CA GLN A 184 -19.22 8.97 4.86
C GLN A 184 -20.34 8.43 5.76
N VAL A 185 -19.98 8.02 6.97
CA VAL A 185 -20.93 7.61 8.01
C VAL A 185 -20.68 8.54 9.19
N ASP A 186 -21.74 9.11 9.74
CA ASP A 186 -21.65 10.01 10.89
C ASP A 186 -21.00 9.30 12.09
N GLY A 187 -19.96 9.93 12.65
CA GLY A 187 -19.20 9.42 13.79
C GLY A 187 -17.95 8.63 13.45
N TYR A 188 -17.55 8.52 12.16
CA TYR A 188 -16.30 7.87 11.72
C TYR A 188 -15.54 8.69 10.68
#